data_6d34d193149f82e006245a25e2a4c463
#
_entry.id   6d34d193149f82e006245a25e2a4c463
#
_cell.length_a   1.000
_cell.length_b   1.000
_cell.length_c   1.000
_cell.angle_alpha   90.00
_cell.angle_beta   90.00
_cell.angle_gamma   90.00
#
_symmetry.space_group_name_H-M   'P 1'
#
loop_
_entity.id
_entity.type
_entity.pdbx_description
1 polymer ?
#
loop_
_entity_poly.entity_id
_entity_poly.type
_entity_poly.pdbx_seq_one_letter_code
_entity_poly.pdbx_strand_id
1 'polypeptide(L)'
;MRAVACALVMAIAVATQAGAAGQASTTGKPAQAGAKPAAPAAPARSPGGGPVIVFDTSKGSFEIETYPNEAPKTVTLVLDLVKRNYYNGLRVHRYEPGMLVQWSDPQTRDMTKKADWGTRGSGKPVGVSEVSPKRPHRIGAVGAAWAGDPRSFDGQIYVVTSAQPQLNSRYTVWGQVVSGMDVVEKLRVPDVIKRATVKQSATK
;
A
#
# COMPACT_ATOMS: atom_id res chain seq x y z
N MET A 1 -4.49 14.57 34.01
CA MET A 1 -5.56 13.74 33.41
C MET A 1 -4.96 12.99 32.23
N ARG A 2 -4.80 11.67 32.36
CA ARG A 2 -4.15 10.81 31.34
C ARG A 2 -5.22 10.31 30.38
N ALA A 3 -5.12 10.67 29.11
CA ALA A 3 -5.98 10.15 28.05
C ALA A 3 -5.47 8.76 27.62
N VAL A 4 -6.27 7.75 27.89
CA VAL A 4 -6.04 6.35 27.49
C VAL A 4 -6.42 6.23 26.01
N ALA A 5 -5.44 5.96 25.15
CA ALA A 5 -5.68 5.61 23.75
C ALA A 5 -6.19 4.16 23.71
N CYS A 6 -7.46 3.99 23.36
CA CYS A 6 -8.12 2.70 23.22
C CYS A 6 -7.72 2.07 21.87
N ALA A 7 -6.83 1.08 21.90
CA ALA A 7 -6.53 0.22 20.76
C ALA A 7 -7.70 -0.76 20.57
N LEU A 8 -8.53 -0.56 19.55
CA LEU A 8 -9.62 -1.46 19.21
C LEU A 8 -9.08 -2.67 18.47
N VAL A 9 -8.86 -3.77 19.18
CA VAL A 9 -8.57 -5.10 18.62
C VAL A 9 -9.91 -5.74 18.26
N MET A 10 -10.24 -5.86 16.99
CA MET A 10 -11.34 -6.71 16.55
C MET A 10 -10.83 -8.15 16.37
N ALA A 11 -11.22 -9.03 17.28
CA ALA A 11 -11.09 -10.47 17.12
C ALA A 11 -12.26 -10.99 16.26
N ILE A 12 -11.94 -11.64 15.13
CA ILE A 12 -12.92 -12.36 14.32
C ILE A 12 -12.79 -13.84 14.66
N ALA A 13 -13.86 -14.38 15.23
CA ALA A 13 -14.00 -15.81 15.52
C ALA A 13 -14.22 -16.59 14.22
N VAL A 14 -13.40 -17.63 14.00
CA VAL A 14 -13.56 -18.61 12.91
C VAL A 14 -14.39 -19.79 13.45
N ALA A 15 -15.55 -20.02 12.84
CA ALA A 15 -16.36 -21.23 13.08
C ALA A 15 -15.89 -22.35 12.15
N THR A 16 -15.40 -23.43 12.71
CA THR A 16 -15.10 -24.70 12.02
C THR A 16 -16.36 -25.53 11.86
N GLN A 17 -16.67 -25.95 10.62
CA GLN A 17 -17.58 -27.05 10.37
C GLN A 17 -16.84 -28.21 9.71
N ALA A 18 -16.88 -29.35 10.36
CA ALA A 18 -16.42 -30.64 9.87
C ALA A 18 -17.59 -31.35 9.17
N GLY A 19 -17.35 -31.97 8.04
CA GLY A 19 -18.28 -32.83 7.34
C GLY A 19 -17.59 -33.85 6.46
N ALA A 20 -17.90 -35.12 6.65
CA ALA A 20 -17.17 -36.33 6.34
C ALA A 20 -17.33 -36.91 4.91
N ALA A 21 -16.31 -37.64 4.53
CA ALA A 21 -16.22 -38.90 3.80
C ALA A 21 -16.95 -39.13 2.45
N GLY A 22 -16.16 -39.61 1.48
CA GLY A 22 -16.60 -40.35 0.30
C GLY A 22 -15.42 -40.77 -0.56
N GLN A 23 -15.03 -42.06 -0.47
CA GLN A 23 -13.99 -42.71 -1.30
C GLN A 23 -14.53 -43.04 -2.71
N ALA A 24 -13.68 -43.00 -3.73
CA ALA A 24 -13.46 -44.10 -4.65
C ALA A 24 -12.42 -43.78 -5.75
N SER A 25 -11.55 -44.73 -5.95
CA SER A 25 -10.47 -45.02 -6.91
C SER A 25 -10.77 -44.72 -8.39
N THR A 26 -9.78 -44.36 -9.23
CA THR A 26 -9.01 -45.21 -10.10
C THR A 26 -8.11 -44.42 -11.07
N THR A 27 -6.84 -44.87 -11.14
CA THR A 27 -5.91 -45.01 -12.27
C THR A 27 -5.82 -43.98 -13.41
N GLY A 28 -4.57 -43.51 -13.66
CA GLY A 28 -4.15 -43.03 -14.97
C GLY A 28 -3.04 -41.97 -14.93
N LYS A 29 -1.76 -42.41 -14.97
CA LYS A 29 -0.58 -41.58 -15.30
C LYS A 29 -0.54 -41.34 -16.81
N PRO A 30 -0.04 -40.19 -17.36
CA PRO A 30 1.41 -39.97 -17.35
C PRO A 30 1.86 -38.52 -17.01
N ALA A 31 3.13 -38.45 -16.69
CA ALA A 31 3.90 -37.28 -16.35
C ALA A 31 3.86 -36.18 -17.43
N GLN A 32 3.64 -34.96 -17.02
CA GLN A 32 4.06 -33.80 -17.79
C GLN A 32 5.06 -32.96 -16.99
N ALA A 33 6.12 -32.60 -17.71
CA ALA A 33 7.31 -31.92 -17.27
C ALA A 33 6.99 -30.59 -16.58
N GLY A 34 7.82 -30.28 -15.58
CA GLY A 34 7.71 -29.05 -14.76
C GLY A 34 7.65 -27.76 -15.57
N ALA A 35 6.52 -27.15 -15.59
CA ALA A 35 6.40 -25.73 -15.90
C ALA A 35 6.80 -24.94 -14.65
N LYS A 36 7.92 -24.21 -14.74
CA LYS A 36 8.30 -23.18 -13.77
C LYS A 36 7.09 -22.28 -13.51
N PRO A 37 6.72 -22.02 -12.24
CA PRO A 37 5.61 -21.11 -11.96
C PRO A 37 5.88 -19.76 -12.64
N ALA A 38 4.99 -19.36 -13.53
CA ALA A 38 5.04 -18.03 -14.13
C ALA A 38 4.93 -17.01 -13.00
N ALA A 39 5.85 -16.04 -12.99
CA ALA A 39 5.76 -14.89 -12.10
C ALA A 39 4.36 -14.27 -12.22
N PRO A 40 3.74 -13.77 -11.11
CA PRO A 40 2.44 -13.14 -11.17
C PRO A 40 2.45 -12.04 -12.24
N ALA A 41 1.54 -12.13 -13.21
CA ALA A 41 1.39 -11.12 -14.25
C ALA A 41 1.22 -9.75 -13.56
N ALA A 42 2.06 -8.78 -13.96
CA ALA A 42 1.94 -7.41 -13.50
C ALA A 42 0.47 -6.96 -13.68
N PRO A 43 -0.15 -6.30 -12.69
CA PRO A 43 -1.54 -5.87 -12.79
C PRO A 43 -1.70 -5.00 -14.03
N ALA A 44 -2.71 -5.33 -14.86
CA ALA A 44 -3.00 -4.59 -16.09
C ALA A 44 -3.08 -3.10 -15.75
N ARG A 45 -2.28 -2.28 -16.44
CA ARG A 45 -2.26 -0.83 -16.26
C ARG A 45 -3.68 -0.28 -16.34
N SER A 46 -4.19 0.20 -15.23
CA SER A 46 -5.34 1.10 -15.26
C SER A 46 -4.78 2.46 -15.68
N PRO A 47 -5.16 3.02 -16.85
CA PRO A 47 -4.58 4.27 -17.31
C PRO A 47 -4.90 5.39 -16.32
N GLY A 48 -3.93 5.79 -15.53
CA GLY A 48 -4.01 6.91 -14.61
C GLY A 48 -3.58 8.21 -15.29
N GLY A 49 -2.65 8.08 -16.24
CA GLY A 49 -2.11 9.19 -17.02
C GLY A 49 -1.37 10.23 -16.18
N GLY A 50 -1.16 9.98 -14.90
CA GLY A 50 -0.47 10.92 -14.01
C GLY A 50 1.03 10.69 -13.92
N PRO A 51 1.76 11.59 -13.25
CA PRO A 51 3.17 11.43 -12.96
C PRO A 51 3.47 10.10 -12.25
N VAL A 52 4.60 9.49 -12.60
CA VAL A 52 5.09 8.28 -11.96
C VAL A 52 6.08 8.65 -10.87
N ILE A 53 5.91 8.09 -9.69
CA ILE A 53 6.83 8.23 -8.55
C ILE A 53 7.63 6.94 -8.41
N VAL A 54 8.95 7.05 -8.34
CA VAL A 54 9.87 5.96 -8.06
C VAL A 54 10.22 5.98 -6.57
N PHE A 55 10.03 4.88 -5.88
CA PHE A 55 10.46 4.66 -4.51
C PHE A 55 11.64 3.69 -4.49
N ASP A 56 12.81 4.17 -4.11
CA ASP A 56 13.99 3.34 -3.84
C ASP A 56 13.96 2.89 -2.39
N THR A 57 14.04 1.59 -2.15
CA THR A 57 13.97 1.01 -0.80
C THR A 57 15.17 0.14 -0.46
N SER A 58 15.21 -0.36 0.77
CA SER A 58 16.19 -1.36 1.19
C SER A 58 16.03 -2.72 0.46
N LYS A 59 14.89 -2.96 -0.19
CA LYS A 59 14.55 -4.23 -0.89
C LYS A 59 14.55 -4.12 -2.41
N GLY A 60 14.83 -2.94 -2.96
CA GLY A 60 14.75 -2.62 -4.39
C GLY A 60 13.87 -1.42 -4.65
N SER A 61 13.54 -1.19 -5.92
CA SER A 61 12.73 -0.04 -6.33
C SER A 61 11.38 -0.49 -6.86
N PHE A 62 10.36 0.35 -6.67
CA PHE A 62 9.04 0.18 -7.26
C PHE A 62 8.50 1.51 -7.77
N GLU A 63 7.56 1.46 -8.70
CA GLU A 63 6.98 2.64 -9.34
C GLU A 63 5.48 2.73 -9.06
N ILE A 64 5.01 3.94 -8.72
CA ILE A 64 3.59 4.27 -8.55
C ILE A 64 3.18 5.25 -9.64
N GLU A 65 2.20 4.88 -10.47
CA GLU A 65 1.48 5.82 -11.35
C GLU A 65 0.38 6.51 -10.53
N THR A 66 0.30 7.84 -10.62
CA THR A 66 -0.68 8.62 -9.85
C THR A 66 -1.99 8.81 -10.62
N TYR A 67 -3.08 9.12 -9.89
CA TYR A 67 -4.44 9.33 -10.43
C TYR A 67 -4.92 10.78 -10.21
N PRO A 68 -4.33 11.78 -10.92
CA PRO A 68 -4.67 13.19 -10.71
C PRO A 68 -6.11 13.55 -11.09
N ASN A 69 -6.76 12.76 -11.94
CA ASN A 69 -8.15 13.02 -12.34
C ASN A 69 -9.16 12.61 -11.25
N GLU A 70 -8.85 11.58 -10.46
CA GLU A 70 -9.74 11.07 -9.40
C GLU A 70 -9.36 11.60 -8.01
N ALA A 71 -8.08 11.94 -7.79
CA ALA A 71 -7.58 12.40 -6.49
C ALA A 71 -6.61 13.59 -6.65
N PRO A 72 -7.03 14.71 -7.27
CA PRO A 72 -6.14 15.82 -7.62
C PRO A 72 -5.42 16.43 -6.43
N LYS A 73 -6.10 16.68 -5.31
CA LYS A 73 -5.48 17.31 -4.13
C LYS A 73 -4.55 16.35 -3.39
N THR A 74 -4.93 15.07 -3.29
CA THR A 74 -4.10 14.02 -2.71
C THR A 74 -2.82 13.83 -3.53
N VAL A 75 -2.93 13.74 -4.86
CA VAL A 75 -1.77 13.61 -5.75
C VAL A 75 -0.87 14.85 -5.66
N THR A 76 -1.45 16.05 -5.66
CA THR A 76 -0.69 17.31 -5.50
C THR A 76 0.11 17.31 -4.20
N LEU A 77 -0.52 16.97 -3.07
CA LEU A 77 0.16 16.87 -1.78
C LEU A 77 1.31 15.86 -1.81
N VAL A 78 1.07 14.65 -2.34
CA VAL A 78 2.10 13.61 -2.40
C VAL A 78 3.27 14.04 -3.28
N LEU A 79 3.02 14.61 -4.46
CA LEU A 79 4.07 15.10 -5.35
C LEU A 79 4.89 16.23 -4.71
N ASP A 80 4.25 17.12 -3.95
CA ASP A 80 4.93 18.17 -3.20
C ASP A 80 5.81 17.59 -2.09
N LEU A 81 5.33 16.58 -1.38
CA LEU A 81 6.11 15.85 -0.37
C LEU A 81 7.31 15.13 -1.00
N VAL A 82 7.16 14.52 -2.19
CA VAL A 82 8.27 13.92 -2.94
C VAL A 82 9.32 14.97 -3.31
N LYS A 83 8.90 16.10 -3.87
CA LYS A 83 9.81 17.21 -4.25
C LYS A 83 10.61 17.75 -3.06
N ARG A 84 10.02 17.75 -1.88
CA ARG A 84 10.68 18.18 -0.62
C ARG A 84 11.48 17.08 0.07
N ASN A 85 11.66 15.92 -0.57
CA ASN A 85 12.38 14.77 -0.02
C ASN A 85 11.77 14.24 1.32
N TYR A 86 10.49 14.48 1.56
CA TYR A 86 9.82 14.11 2.80
C TYR A 86 9.92 12.61 3.09
N TYR A 87 9.76 11.77 2.06
CA TYR A 87 9.78 10.31 2.21
C TYR A 87 11.17 9.71 2.44
N ASN A 88 12.23 10.48 2.19
CA ASN A 88 13.60 9.97 2.27
C ASN A 88 13.98 9.61 3.71
N GLY A 89 14.51 8.41 3.90
CA GLY A 89 14.92 7.88 5.20
C GLY A 89 13.77 7.41 6.09
N LEU A 90 12.51 7.51 5.65
CA LEU A 90 11.38 6.97 6.39
C LEU A 90 11.36 5.44 6.33
N ARG A 91 10.64 4.82 7.25
CA ARG A 91 10.55 3.35 7.34
C ARG A 91 9.13 2.87 7.22
N VAL A 92 9.02 1.63 6.78
CA VAL A 92 7.79 0.85 6.95
C VAL A 92 7.52 0.73 8.44
N HIS A 93 6.35 1.18 8.89
CA HIS A 93 5.95 1.11 10.28
C HIS A 93 4.78 0.14 10.52
N ARG A 94 4.09 -0.26 9.44
CA ARG A 94 3.02 -1.25 9.51
C ARG A 94 3.10 -2.22 8.35
N TYR A 95 3.00 -3.49 8.67
CA TYR A 95 2.90 -4.59 7.72
C TYR A 95 1.81 -5.54 8.20
N GLU A 96 0.79 -5.74 7.38
CA GLU A 96 -0.29 -6.69 7.61
C GLU A 96 -0.21 -7.77 6.51
N PRO A 97 0.15 -9.01 6.85
CA PRO A 97 0.27 -10.09 5.89
C PRO A 97 -1.01 -10.29 5.07
N GLY A 98 -0.89 -10.37 3.74
CA GLY A 98 -2.04 -10.51 2.84
C GLY A 98 -2.99 -9.32 2.81
N MET A 99 -2.61 -8.17 3.35
CA MET A 99 -3.44 -6.97 3.35
C MET A 99 -2.68 -5.76 2.81
N LEU A 100 -1.72 -5.21 3.55
CA LEU A 100 -1.04 -3.97 3.16
C LEU A 100 0.35 -3.81 3.78
N VAL A 101 1.11 -2.89 3.17
CA VAL A 101 2.34 -2.30 3.69
C VAL A 101 2.14 -0.80 3.80
N GLN A 102 2.50 -0.17 4.94
CA GLN A 102 2.29 1.26 5.21
C GLN A 102 3.56 1.91 5.74
N TRP A 103 3.82 3.14 5.27
CA TRP A 103 4.97 3.97 5.67
C TRP A 103 4.61 5.46 5.68
N SER A 104 5.58 6.33 5.97
CA SER A 104 5.53 7.80 5.88
C SER A 104 5.27 8.55 7.18
N ASP A 105 5.48 7.92 8.32
CA ASP A 105 5.56 8.64 9.59
C ASP A 105 7.00 9.18 9.78
N PRO A 106 7.20 10.50 9.97
CA PRO A 106 8.53 11.11 10.14
C PRO A 106 9.26 10.63 11.40
N GLN A 107 8.54 10.14 12.41
CA GLN A 107 9.14 9.57 13.62
C GLN A 107 9.92 8.28 13.33
N THR A 108 9.64 7.62 12.21
CA THR A 108 10.31 6.36 11.83
C THR A 108 11.79 6.53 11.51
N ARG A 109 12.29 7.76 11.36
CA ARG A 109 13.75 8.03 11.26
C ARG A 109 14.48 7.74 12.56
N ASP A 110 13.78 7.82 13.68
CA ASP A 110 14.29 7.58 15.02
C ASP A 110 13.83 6.22 15.53
N MET A 111 14.75 5.27 15.64
CA MET A 111 14.46 3.90 16.10
C MET A 111 14.06 3.86 17.58
N THR A 112 14.42 4.89 18.37
CA THR A 112 14.06 4.96 19.80
C THR A 112 12.57 5.27 19.98
N LYS A 113 11.93 5.86 18.96
CA LYS A 113 10.50 6.22 18.96
C LYS A 113 9.59 5.15 18.34
N LYS A 114 10.04 3.91 18.25
CA LYS A 114 9.31 2.85 17.57
C LYS A 114 7.89 2.61 18.13
N ALA A 115 7.68 2.87 19.40
CA ALA A 115 6.37 2.76 20.04
C ALA A 115 5.35 3.82 19.55
N ASP A 116 5.84 4.95 19.02
CA ASP A 116 4.99 6.05 18.54
C ASP A 116 4.78 6.02 17.01
N TRP A 117 5.42 5.09 16.31
CA TRP A 117 5.34 5.02 14.85
C TRP A 117 3.91 4.84 14.35
N GLY A 118 3.58 5.52 13.25
CA GLY A 118 2.26 5.51 12.63
C GLY A 118 1.32 6.61 13.13
N THR A 119 1.76 7.45 14.09
CA THR A 119 0.92 8.46 14.74
C THR A 119 1.09 9.87 14.16
N ARG A 120 2.10 10.11 13.31
CA ARG A 120 2.42 11.43 12.72
C ARG A 120 2.45 11.39 11.21
N GLY A 121 2.22 12.54 10.60
CA GLY A 121 2.33 12.78 9.16
C GLY A 121 3.14 14.04 8.86
N SER A 122 2.92 14.65 7.71
CA SER A 122 3.64 15.83 7.25
C SER A 122 3.28 17.13 8.00
N GLY A 123 2.20 17.11 8.79
CA GLY A 123 1.64 18.28 9.45
C GLY A 123 0.80 19.17 8.54
N LYS A 124 0.52 18.75 7.30
CA LYS A 124 -0.31 19.50 6.34
C LYS A 124 -1.40 18.57 5.79
N PRO A 125 -2.57 18.50 6.41
CA PRO A 125 -3.67 17.67 5.94
C PRO A 125 -4.19 18.12 4.58
N VAL A 126 -4.62 17.17 3.77
CA VAL A 126 -5.18 17.41 2.42
C VAL A 126 -6.49 18.21 2.45
N GLY A 127 -7.26 18.12 3.54
CA GLY A 127 -8.50 18.85 3.78
C GLY A 127 -9.72 18.34 3.03
N VAL A 128 -9.61 17.28 2.24
CA VAL A 128 -10.70 16.69 1.45
C VAL A 128 -10.65 15.17 1.49
N SER A 129 -11.79 14.54 1.15
CA SER A 129 -11.88 13.12 0.85
C SER A 129 -12.11 12.96 -0.66
N GLU A 130 -11.23 12.24 -1.34
CA GLU A 130 -11.30 12.02 -2.79
C GLU A 130 -11.54 10.53 -3.10
N VAL A 131 -12.43 9.92 -2.35
CA VAL A 131 -12.85 8.52 -2.57
C VAL A 131 -13.58 8.42 -3.90
N SER A 132 -13.16 7.48 -4.76
CA SER A 132 -13.75 7.26 -6.08
C SER A 132 -14.14 5.79 -6.27
N PRO A 133 -15.37 5.50 -6.70
CA PRO A 133 -15.79 4.14 -7.04
C PRO A 133 -15.03 3.57 -8.26
N LYS A 134 -14.42 4.45 -9.07
CA LYS A 134 -13.62 4.04 -10.23
C LYS A 134 -12.28 3.42 -9.84
N ARG A 135 -11.83 3.62 -8.61
CA ARG A 135 -10.51 3.19 -8.11
C ARG A 135 -10.66 2.29 -6.89
N PRO A 136 -11.07 1.01 -7.07
CA PRO A 136 -11.17 0.06 -5.97
C PRO A 136 -9.77 -0.38 -5.49
N HIS A 137 -9.70 -0.88 -4.25
CA HIS A 137 -8.49 -1.43 -3.65
C HIS A 137 -8.16 -2.81 -4.22
N ARG A 138 -7.65 -2.85 -5.46
CA ARG A 138 -7.07 -4.04 -6.09
C ARG A 138 -5.61 -4.17 -5.68
N ILE A 139 -5.00 -5.33 -5.92
CA ILE A 139 -3.57 -5.56 -5.67
C ILE A 139 -2.75 -4.40 -6.26
N GLY A 140 -1.85 -3.84 -5.47
CA GLY A 140 -1.01 -2.71 -5.84
C GLY A 140 -1.70 -1.35 -5.81
N ALA A 141 -2.99 -1.25 -5.43
CA ALA A 141 -3.63 0.04 -5.20
C ALA A 141 -2.93 0.79 -4.06
N VAL A 142 -2.72 2.09 -4.27
CA VAL A 142 -2.03 2.97 -3.33
C VAL A 142 -3.03 3.90 -2.68
N GLY A 143 -3.15 3.80 -1.37
CA GLY A 143 -4.16 4.54 -0.61
C GLY A 143 -3.57 5.61 0.31
N ALA A 144 -4.42 6.58 0.62
CA ALA A 144 -4.20 7.63 1.60
C ALA A 144 -4.60 7.13 2.99
N ALA A 145 -3.62 6.92 3.88
CA ALA A 145 -3.91 6.50 5.26
C ALA A 145 -4.31 7.69 6.12
N TRP A 146 -5.36 7.52 6.90
CA TRP A 146 -5.88 8.53 7.82
C TRP A 146 -6.42 7.90 9.11
N ALA A 147 -6.55 8.71 10.17
CA ALA A 147 -7.14 8.32 11.45
C ALA A 147 -8.29 9.29 11.80
N GLY A 148 -9.48 8.74 12.06
CA GLY A 148 -10.66 9.50 12.46
C GLY A 148 -11.42 10.18 11.32
N ASP A 149 -10.75 10.98 10.49
CA ASP A 149 -11.37 11.77 9.40
C ASP A 149 -10.62 11.56 8.08
N PRO A 150 -11.29 11.18 6.96
CA PRO A 150 -10.63 11.01 5.66
C PRO A 150 -9.98 12.29 5.13
N ARG A 151 -10.40 13.47 5.60
CA ARG A 151 -9.80 14.77 5.26
C ARG A 151 -8.46 15.01 5.97
N SER A 152 -8.14 14.20 6.98
CA SER A 152 -6.91 14.34 7.76
C SER A 152 -5.68 13.70 7.12
N PHE A 153 -5.82 13.05 5.94
CA PHE A 153 -4.65 12.51 5.23
C PHE A 153 -3.57 13.58 5.06
N ASP A 154 -2.37 13.28 5.52
CA ASP A 154 -1.24 14.22 5.51
C ASP A 154 0.10 13.56 5.11
N GLY A 155 0.02 12.58 4.23
CA GLY A 155 1.18 11.98 3.58
C GLY A 155 1.49 10.54 3.97
N GLN A 156 0.77 9.90 4.90
CA GLN A 156 0.96 8.48 5.16
C GLN A 156 0.37 7.62 4.04
N ILE A 157 1.19 6.74 3.46
CA ILE A 157 0.88 5.93 2.28
C ILE A 157 0.79 4.46 2.67
N TYR A 158 -0.19 3.75 2.13
CA TYR A 158 -0.19 2.29 2.10
C TYR A 158 -0.35 1.74 0.69
N VAL A 159 0.20 0.55 0.46
CA VAL A 159 -0.04 -0.26 -0.74
C VAL A 159 -0.71 -1.56 -0.31
N VAL A 160 -1.82 -1.93 -0.96
CA VAL A 160 -2.47 -3.21 -0.68
C VAL A 160 -1.79 -4.34 -1.47
N THR A 161 -1.54 -5.44 -0.78
CA THR A 161 -0.87 -6.64 -1.34
C THR A 161 -1.87 -7.72 -1.77
N SER A 162 -3.15 -7.54 -1.44
CA SER A 162 -4.28 -8.31 -1.96
C SER A 162 -5.49 -7.40 -2.16
N ALA A 163 -6.53 -7.87 -2.83
CA ALA A 163 -7.76 -7.09 -2.99
C ALA A 163 -8.43 -6.82 -1.63
N GLN A 164 -8.77 -5.56 -1.35
CA GLN A 164 -9.33 -5.10 -0.08
C GLN A 164 -10.65 -4.35 -0.29
N PRO A 165 -11.74 -5.03 -0.70
CA PRO A 165 -13.02 -4.37 -1.02
C PRO A 165 -13.64 -3.63 0.16
N GLN A 166 -13.34 -4.03 1.41
CA GLN A 166 -13.80 -3.36 2.63
C GLN A 166 -13.20 -1.96 2.83
N LEU A 167 -12.11 -1.62 2.11
CA LEU A 167 -11.52 -0.28 2.12
C LEU A 167 -12.13 0.63 1.06
N ASN A 168 -12.87 0.08 0.08
CA ASN A 168 -13.57 0.86 -0.91
C ASN A 168 -14.59 1.78 -0.20
N SER A 169 -14.89 2.93 -0.80
CA SER A 169 -15.81 3.93 -0.23
C SER A 169 -15.35 4.57 1.10
N ARG A 170 -14.20 4.18 1.64
CA ARG A 170 -13.64 4.73 2.90
C ARG A 170 -12.33 5.47 2.69
N TYR A 171 -11.44 4.93 1.84
CA TYR A 171 -10.11 5.46 1.66
C TYR A 171 -9.90 5.90 0.20
N THR A 172 -9.26 7.06 0.02
CA THR A 172 -8.86 7.56 -1.29
C THR A 172 -7.77 6.66 -1.87
N VAL A 173 -8.01 6.08 -3.05
CA VAL A 173 -6.98 5.45 -3.88
C VAL A 173 -6.47 6.52 -4.85
N TRP A 174 -5.20 6.91 -4.71
CA TRP A 174 -4.60 8.00 -5.47
C TRP A 174 -3.54 7.53 -6.48
N GLY A 175 -3.24 6.23 -6.51
CA GLY A 175 -2.26 5.67 -7.42
C GLY A 175 -2.29 4.15 -7.48
N GLN A 176 -1.43 3.59 -8.32
CA GLN A 176 -1.24 2.16 -8.55
C GLN A 176 0.24 1.84 -8.70
N VAL A 177 0.69 0.76 -8.08
CA VAL A 177 2.01 0.19 -8.36
C VAL A 177 1.99 -0.38 -9.79
N VAL A 178 2.85 0.16 -10.64
CA VAL A 178 2.95 -0.24 -12.07
C VAL A 178 4.22 -1.03 -12.38
N SER A 179 5.17 -1.04 -11.44
CA SER A 179 6.41 -1.83 -11.52
C SER A 179 6.91 -2.13 -10.12
N GLY A 180 7.55 -3.29 -9.92
CA GLY A 180 8.18 -3.68 -8.67
C GLY A 180 7.21 -4.09 -7.56
N MET A 181 6.06 -4.69 -7.88
CA MET A 181 5.13 -5.20 -6.87
C MET A 181 5.79 -6.28 -6.00
N ASP A 182 6.68 -7.09 -6.56
CA ASP A 182 7.48 -8.09 -5.84
C ASP A 182 8.41 -7.47 -4.79
N VAL A 183 8.86 -6.22 -5.01
CA VAL A 183 9.62 -5.44 -4.02
C VAL A 183 8.69 -5.03 -2.87
N VAL A 184 7.49 -4.51 -3.19
CA VAL A 184 6.49 -4.11 -2.17
C VAL A 184 6.13 -5.30 -1.28
N GLU A 185 5.92 -6.48 -1.87
CA GLU A 185 5.58 -7.71 -1.13
C GLU A 185 6.70 -8.19 -0.18
N LYS A 186 7.95 -7.80 -0.45
CA LYS A 186 9.11 -8.10 0.42
C LYS A 186 9.32 -7.10 1.55
N LEU A 187 8.69 -5.92 1.49
CA LEU A 187 8.84 -4.90 2.52
C LEU A 187 8.29 -5.36 3.87
N ARG A 188 9.03 -5.09 4.92
CA ARG A 188 8.68 -5.40 6.32
C ARG A 188 9.06 -4.23 7.22
N VAL A 189 8.53 -4.21 8.42
CA VAL A 189 8.98 -3.30 9.47
C VAL A 189 10.36 -3.77 9.96
N PRO A 190 11.37 -2.94 9.97
CA PRO A 190 11.50 -1.49 9.70
C PRO A 190 12.24 -1.16 8.38
N ASP A 191 11.91 -1.79 7.25
CA ASP A 191 12.58 -1.51 5.97
C ASP A 191 12.55 -0.01 5.61
N VAL A 192 13.61 0.47 4.95
CA VAL A 192 13.83 1.89 4.69
C VAL A 192 13.37 2.28 3.29
N ILE A 193 12.65 3.39 3.21
CA ILE A 193 12.45 4.16 1.99
C ILE A 193 13.68 5.07 1.84
N LYS A 194 14.61 4.70 0.97
CA LYS A 194 15.86 5.45 0.78
C LYS A 194 15.60 6.79 0.12
N ARG A 195 14.74 6.79 -0.91
CA ARG A 195 14.41 7.97 -1.69
C ARG A 195 13.08 7.80 -2.42
N ALA A 196 12.38 8.93 -2.63
CA ALA A 196 11.25 9.03 -3.54
C ALA A 196 11.53 10.15 -4.57
N THR A 197 11.31 9.87 -5.85
CA THR A 197 11.50 10.83 -6.95
C THR A 197 10.38 10.75 -7.97
N VAL A 198 10.05 11.88 -8.61
CA VAL A 198 9.15 11.88 -9.76
C VAL A 198 9.95 11.47 -10.99
N LYS A 199 9.50 10.43 -11.69
CA LYS A 199 10.10 9.98 -12.94
C LYS A 199 9.90 11.06 -14.01
N GLN A 200 10.99 11.53 -14.59
CA GLN A 200 10.89 12.45 -15.72
C GLN A 200 10.28 11.70 -16.91
N SER A 201 9.24 12.26 -17.52
CA SER A 201 8.75 11.78 -18.80
C SER A 201 9.88 11.94 -19.81
N ALA A 202 10.25 10.85 -20.50
CA ALA A 202 11.14 11.00 -21.64
C ALA A 202 10.49 11.98 -22.61
N THR A 203 11.07 13.16 -22.75
CA THR A 203 10.68 14.11 -23.79
C THR A 203 10.92 13.42 -25.13
N LYS A 204 9.83 13.16 -25.87
CA LYS A 204 9.93 12.71 -27.26
C LYS A 204 10.34 13.89 -28.13
#